data_f426f0e2ab45201ac8f691d4a55aabb8
#
_entry.id   f426f0e2ab45201ac8f691d4a55aabb8
#
_cell.length_a   1.000
_cell.length_b   1.000
_cell.length_c   1.000
_cell.angle_alpha   90.00
_cell.angle_beta   90.00
_cell.angle_gamma   90.00
#
_symmetry.space_group_name_H-M   'P 1'
#
loop_
_entity.id
_entity.type
_entity.pdbx_description
1 polymer ?
#
loop_
_entity_poly.entity_id
_entity_poly.type
_entity_poly.pdbx_seq_one_letter_code
_entity_poly.pdbx_strand_id
1 'polypeptide(L)'
;ASVTYSDYTNKGTGIISGTGSNRGGVVTAIVNTPTYAPVWNPENPNQFYNNFYGVNITSPAENIARTQNNKSAYNRLLATGKATVTFMPELTYNLSLSFDRTQGTTTNFLDPISTTIGRQEFGTGYDGRNISSVIVWDNVVNYKKALGKHNFDAMAGSSWTQSKWSQNYINGSNYANDNFPTLNAANKISWTGTGSSAADWAIFSTFARLQYNWNDTYMVTANMRADGSSKLAPHHRWGYFPSFSGAWRVSNEKFMKDIK
;
A
#
# COMPACT_ATOMS: atom_id res chain seq x y z
N ALA A 1 20.38 -11.90 -4.43
CA ALA A 1 19.09 -12.01 -3.76
C ALA A 1 19.04 -11.04 -2.58
N SER A 2 17.88 -10.50 -2.28
CA SER A 2 17.62 -9.66 -1.10
C SER A 2 16.29 -10.08 -0.46
N VAL A 3 16.26 -10.02 0.87
CA VAL A 3 15.04 -10.23 1.65
C VAL A 3 14.97 -9.12 2.68
N THR A 4 13.84 -8.44 2.75
CA THR A 4 13.56 -7.40 3.73
C THR A 4 12.27 -7.78 4.46
N TYR A 5 12.34 -7.83 5.77
CA TYR A 5 11.19 -7.97 6.65
C TYR A 5 11.03 -6.71 7.47
N SER A 6 9.83 -6.21 7.57
CA SER A 6 9.48 -5.09 8.45
C SER A 6 8.24 -5.41 9.25
N ASP A 7 8.24 -5.03 10.51
CA ASP A 7 7.14 -5.13 11.44
C ASP A 7 6.86 -3.74 12.04
N TYR A 8 5.61 -3.35 12.04
CA TYR A 8 5.17 -2.07 12.56
C TYR A 8 3.89 -2.23 13.34
N THR A 9 3.88 -1.73 14.56
CA THR A 9 2.68 -1.71 15.41
C THR A 9 2.39 -0.29 15.85
N ASN A 10 1.17 0.16 15.59
CA ASN A 10 0.61 1.41 16.12
C ASN A 10 -0.43 1.07 17.20
N LYS A 11 -0.33 1.76 18.34
CA LYS A 11 -1.29 1.67 19.43
C LYS A 11 -1.85 3.06 19.72
N GLY A 12 -3.16 3.10 19.98
CA GLY A 12 -3.84 4.35 20.32
C GLY A 12 -4.33 5.14 19.11
N THR A 13 -4.74 6.36 19.33
CA THR A 13 -5.23 7.28 18.29
C THR A 13 -4.11 8.04 17.61
N GLY A 14 -4.27 8.26 16.32
CA GLY A 14 -3.59 9.36 15.66
C GLY A 14 -3.99 10.70 16.29
N ILE A 15 -3.02 11.52 16.62
CA ILE A 15 -3.19 12.80 17.32
C ILE A 15 -4.13 13.77 16.56
N ILE A 16 -4.25 13.60 15.24
CA ILE A 16 -4.86 14.59 14.33
C ILE A 16 -6.17 14.09 13.68
N SER A 17 -6.44 12.78 13.64
CA SER A 17 -7.60 12.26 12.91
C SER A 17 -8.76 11.93 13.84
N GLY A 18 -9.78 12.76 13.82
CA GLY A 18 -11.10 12.43 14.31
C GLY A 18 -12.03 12.22 13.11
N THR A 19 -12.54 11.03 12.92
CA THR A 19 -13.66 10.78 12.02
C THR A 19 -14.95 10.99 12.78
N GLY A 20 -15.70 11.98 12.37
CA GLY A 20 -17.02 12.23 12.91
C GLY A 20 -17.22 13.70 13.31
N SER A 21 -18.32 14.25 12.86
CA SER A 21 -18.79 15.58 13.14
C SER A 21 -18.61 15.92 14.63
N ASN A 22 -17.98 17.04 14.93
CA ASN A 22 -17.89 17.69 16.24
C ASN A 22 -17.01 16.98 17.29
N ARG A 23 -16.35 15.86 17.00
CA ARG A 23 -15.58 15.10 17.99
C ARG A 23 -14.12 14.97 17.66
N GLY A 24 -13.59 15.80 16.79
CA GLY A 24 -12.20 15.85 16.32
C GLY A 24 -11.19 14.95 17.03
N GLY A 25 -9.98 14.90 16.58
CA GLY A 25 -8.89 14.21 17.28
C GLY A 25 -8.57 14.86 18.63
N VAL A 26 -7.64 14.29 19.36
CA VAL A 26 -7.22 14.76 20.70
C VAL A 26 -6.84 16.24 20.68
N VAL A 27 -6.16 16.73 19.64
CA VAL A 27 -5.77 18.14 19.52
C VAL A 27 -6.99 19.06 19.43
N THR A 28 -7.99 18.71 18.62
CA THR A 28 -9.23 19.48 18.51
C THR A 28 -9.98 19.49 19.85
N ALA A 29 -10.01 18.36 20.54
CA ALA A 29 -10.60 18.28 21.87
C ALA A 29 -9.87 19.18 22.89
N ILE A 30 -8.54 19.21 22.89
CA ILE A 30 -7.74 20.07 23.77
C ILE A 30 -8.09 21.55 23.57
N VAL A 31 -8.12 22.02 22.32
CA VAL A 31 -8.37 23.43 22.01
C VAL A 31 -9.78 23.86 22.37
N ASN A 32 -10.75 22.96 22.29
CA ASN A 32 -12.18 23.29 22.52
C ASN A 32 -12.69 22.94 23.91
N THR A 33 -11.90 22.23 24.73
CA THR A 33 -12.34 21.91 26.11
C THR A 33 -12.13 23.09 27.04
N PRO A 34 -13.18 23.55 27.74
CA PRO A 34 -13.03 24.61 28.73
C PRO A 34 -12.07 24.21 29.85
N THR A 35 -11.20 25.13 30.26
CA THR A 35 -10.18 24.86 31.29
C THR A 35 -10.75 24.55 32.69
N TYR A 36 -11.99 24.94 32.96
CA TYR A 36 -12.69 24.65 34.22
C TYR A 36 -13.40 23.27 34.20
N ALA A 37 -13.46 22.60 33.06
CA ALA A 37 -14.15 21.33 32.96
C ALA A 37 -13.38 20.22 33.71
N PRO A 38 -14.02 19.46 34.61
CA PRO A 38 -13.37 18.37 35.30
C PRO A 38 -13.13 17.20 34.30
N VAL A 39 -12.15 16.36 34.58
CA VAL A 39 -11.88 15.15 33.76
C VAL A 39 -12.95 14.08 34.00
N TRP A 40 -13.34 13.90 35.23
CA TRP A 40 -14.31 12.91 35.67
C TRP A 40 -15.64 13.56 36.04
N ASN A 41 -16.73 12.84 35.83
CA ASN A 41 -18.06 13.27 36.19
C ASN A 41 -18.16 13.35 37.74
N PRO A 42 -18.46 14.52 38.32
CA PRO A 42 -18.59 14.65 39.80
C PRO A 42 -19.68 13.76 40.41
N GLU A 43 -20.71 13.44 39.62
CA GLU A 43 -21.82 12.57 40.06
C GLU A 43 -21.51 11.08 39.89
N ASN A 44 -20.57 10.74 38.99
CA ASN A 44 -20.14 9.35 38.77
C ASN A 44 -18.65 9.31 38.38
N PRO A 45 -17.73 9.11 39.35
CA PRO A 45 -16.29 9.16 39.12
C PRO A 45 -15.76 8.07 38.15
N ASN A 46 -16.55 7.08 37.80
CA ASN A 46 -16.18 6.06 36.82
C ASN A 46 -16.46 6.48 35.38
N GLN A 47 -16.97 7.69 35.17
CA GLN A 47 -17.32 8.22 33.85
C GLN A 47 -16.59 9.52 33.56
N PHE A 48 -16.19 9.72 32.31
CA PHE A 48 -15.66 10.99 31.88
C PHE A 48 -16.74 12.08 31.87
N TYR A 49 -16.34 13.29 32.27
CA TYR A 49 -17.22 14.45 32.17
C TYR A 49 -17.43 14.83 30.71
N ASN A 50 -18.70 15.01 30.33
CA ASN A 50 -19.10 15.31 28.94
C ASN A 50 -20.19 16.40 28.83
N ASN A 51 -20.54 17.04 29.95
CA ASN A 51 -21.55 18.11 29.98
C ASN A 51 -20.91 19.48 29.72
N PHE A 52 -20.55 19.72 28.46
CA PHE A 52 -20.02 21.01 28.03
C PHE A 52 -21.16 21.86 27.48
N TYR A 53 -21.43 23.01 28.08
CA TYR A 53 -22.49 23.90 27.64
C TYR A 53 -22.39 24.24 26.15
N GLY A 54 -23.40 23.85 25.39
CA GLY A 54 -23.56 24.21 23.98
C GLY A 54 -22.59 23.53 23.00
N VAL A 55 -21.75 22.61 23.44
CA VAL A 55 -20.71 22.00 22.58
C VAL A 55 -20.74 20.48 22.70
N ASN A 56 -20.94 19.82 21.58
CA ASN A 56 -20.89 18.36 21.51
C ASN A 56 -19.45 17.88 21.30
N ILE A 57 -18.57 18.15 22.28
CA ILE A 57 -17.16 17.81 22.22
C ILE A 57 -16.84 16.75 23.27
N THR A 58 -16.06 15.76 22.87
CA THR A 58 -15.51 14.76 23.78
C THR A 58 -14.26 15.33 24.46
N SER A 59 -14.10 15.15 25.76
CA SER A 59 -12.90 15.61 26.46
C SER A 59 -11.61 14.97 25.90
N PRO A 60 -10.45 15.62 25.98
CA PRO A 60 -9.18 15.03 25.56
C PRO A 60 -8.89 13.70 26.25
N ALA A 61 -9.16 13.62 27.55
CA ALA A 61 -8.96 12.42 28.34
C ALA A 61 -9.86 11.26 27.85
N GLU A 62 -11.13 11.55 27.58
CA GLU A 62 -12.05 10.56 27.02
C GLU A 62 -11.61 10.11 25.60
N ASN A 63 -11.14 11.04 24.75
CA ASN A 63 -10.63 10.69 23.43
C ASN A 63 -9.44 9.73 23.49
N ILE A 64 -8.53 9.94 24.43
CA ILE A 64 -7.39 9.03 24.65
C ILE A 64 -7.89 7.67 25.15
N ALA A 65 -8.75 7.66 26.16
CA ALA A 65 -9.28 6.43 26.75
C ALA A 65 -10.05 5.58 25.72
N ARG A 66 -10.86 6.20 24.86
CA ARG A 66 -11.63 5.52 23.82
C ARG A 66 -10.77 4.71 22.84
N THR A 67 -9.53 5.06 22.70
CA THR A 67 -8.65 4.54 21.66
C THR A 67 -7.41 3.86 22.20
N GLN A 68 -7.22 3.84 23.53
CA GLN A 68 -6.05 3.20 24.15
C GLN A 68 -5.91 1.72 23.79
N ASN A 69 -7.02 1.02 23.54
CA ASN A 69 -7.06 -0.38 23.18
C ASN A 69 -7.03 -0.60 21.65
N ASN A 70 -7.00 0.48 20.88
CA ASN A 70 -6.88 0.37 19.42
C ASN A 70 -5.46 -0.05 19.05
N LYS A 71 -5.35 -1.06 18.23
CA LYS A 71 -4.08 -1.58 17.75
C LYS A 71 -4.14 -1.87 16.26
N SER A 72 -3.18 -1.36 15.52
CA SER A 72 -2.94 -1.75 14.13
C SER A 72 -1.52 -2.27 14.00
N ALA A 73 -1.37 -3.49 13.51
CA ALA A 73 -0.08 -4.11 13.27
C ALA A 73 0.04 -4.46 11.77
N TYR A 74 1.21 -4.20 11.20
CA TYR A 74 1.53 -4.46 9.80
C TYR A 74 2.85 -5.19 9.72
N ASN A 75 2.85 -6.29 8.95
CA ASN A 75 4.05 -7.05 8.64
C ASN A 75 4.21 -7.05 7.13
N ARG A 76 5.42 -6.76 6.64
CA ARG A 76 5.75 -6.82 5.23
C ARG A 76 6.97 -7.69 5.00
N LEU A 77 6.85 -8.60 4.04
CA LEU A 77 7.94 -9.40 3.52
C LEU A 77 8.17 -9.02 2.05
N LEU A 78 9.34 -8.48 1.75
CA LEU A 78 9.80 -8.22 0.40
C LEU A 78 11.01 -9.12 0.12
N ALA A 79 10.88 -9.99 -0.89
CA ALA A 79 11.95 -10.86 -1.33
C ALA A 79 12.19 -10.65 -2.83
N THR A 80 13.44 -10.50 -3.24
CA THR A 80 13.84 -10.37 -4.64
C THR A 80 15.02 -11.29 -4.94
N GLY A 81 14.85 -12.17 -5.93
CA GLY A 81 15.89 -12.99 -6.50
C GLY A 81 16.19 -12.52 -7.92
N LYS A 82 17.48 -12.42 -8.27
CA LYS A 82 17.93 -12.13 -9.64
C LYS A 82 18.99 -13.14 -10.02
N ALA A 83 18.93 -13.62 -11.26
CA ALA A 83 19.94 -14.46 -11.88
C ALA A 83 20.31 -13.90 -13.25
N THR A 84 21.57 -13.87 -13.57
CA THR A 84 22.08 -13.52 -14.90
C THR A 84 22.90 -14.70 -15.41
N VAL A 85 22.54 -15.18 -16.61
CA VAL A 85 23.28 -16.22 -17.31
C VAL A 85 23.88 -15.59 -18.56
N THR A 86 25.16 -15.68 -18.70
CA THR A 86 25.91 -15.25 -19.90
C THR A 86 26.21 -16.49 -20.73
N PHE A 87 25.52 -16.64 -21.87
CA PHE A 87 25.74 -17.78 -22.79
C PHE A 87 26.95 -17.56 -23.66
N MET A 88 27.17 -16.30 -24.07
CA MET A 88 28.33 -15.83 -24.80
C MET A 88 28.54 -14.33 -24.49
N PRO A 89 29.70 -13.73 -24.78
CA PRO A 89 29.96 -12.33 -24.45
C PRO A 89 28.89 -11.36 -24.94
N GLU A 90 28.24 -11.70 -26.05
CA GLU A 90 27.20 -10.87 -26.65
C GLU A 90 25.78 -11.18 -26.16
N LEU A 91 25.54 -12.37 -25.54
CA LEU A 91 24.19 -12.85 -25.23
C LEU A 91 24.03 -13.13 -23.73
N THR A 92 23.19 -12.35 -23.08
CA THR A 92 22.85 -12.51 -21.66
C THR A 92 21.35 -12.73 -21.46
N TYR A 93 21.03 -13.56 -20.50
CA TYR A 93 19.67 -13.75 -19.99
C TYR A 93 19.59 -13.32 -18.54
N ASN A 94 18.61 -12.50 -18.23
CA ASN A 94 18.33 -12.01 -16.89
C ASN A 94 16.95 -12.48 -16.44
N LEU A 95 16.92 -13.15 -15.31
CA LEU A 95 15.73 -13.55 -14.58
C LEU A 95 15.60 -12.69 -13.33
N SER A 96 14.43 -12.14 -13.07
CA SER A 96 14.10 -11.48 -11.81
C SER A 96 12.77 -12.02 -11.28
N LEU A 97 12.75 -12.39 -10.00
CA LEU A 97 11.56 -12.80 -9.30
C LEU A 97 11.44 -11.95 -8.03
N SER A 98 10.34 -11.23 -7.88
CA SER A 98 10.04 -10.42 -6.71
C SER A 98 8.72 -10.85 -6.09
N PHE A 99 8.72 -10.95 -4.77
CA PHE A 99 7.55 -11.24 -3.95
C PHE A 99 7.42 -10.17 -2.88
N ASP A 100 6.28 -9.49 -2.84
CA ASP A 100 5.94 -8.50 -1.82
C ASP A 100 4.63 -8.92 -1.17
N ARG A 101 4.66 -9.16 0.13
CA ARG A 101 3.47 -9.50 0.91
C ARG A 101 3.35 -8.59 2.11
N THR A 102 2.22 -7.93 2.23
CA THR A 102 1.83 -7.13 3.40
C THR A 102 0.62 -7.78 4.06
N GLN A 103 0.67 -7.93 5.37
CA GLN A 103 -0.45 -8.34 6.20
C GLN A 103 -0.70 -7.27 7.25
N GLY A 104 -1.94 -6.79 7.34
CA GLY A 104 -2.41 -5.86 8.36
C GLY A 104 -3.42 -6.55 9.28
N THR A 105 -3.36 -6.23 10.56
CA THR A 105 -4.40 -6.56 11.55
C THR A 105 -4.78 -5.29 12.27
N THR A 106 -6.07 -5.07 12.49
CA THR A 106 -6.59 -3.92 13.24
C THR A 106 -7.59 -4.44 14.26
N THR A 107 -7.35 -4.12 15.52
CA THR A 107 -8.29 -4.40 16.61
C THR A 107 -8.64 -3.08 17.29
N ASN A 108 -9.94 -2.85 17.50
CA ASN A 108 -10.44 -1.69 18.23
C ASN A 108 -11.42 -2.18 19.28
N PHE A 109 -11.36 -1.57 20.44
CA PHE A 109 -12.31 -1.80 21.51
C PHE A 109 -12.70 -0.48 22.17
N LEU A 110 -13.98 -0.27 22.30
CA LEU A 110 -14.57 0.86 23.01
C LEU A 110 -15.32 0.32 24.22
N ASP A 111 -14.86 0.70 25.40
CA ASP A 111 -15.39 0.20 26.65
C ASP A 111 -16.83 0.71 26.89
N PRO A 112 -17.72 -0.15 27.46
CA PRO A 112 -19.13 0.19 27.68
C PRO A 112 -19.39 1.08 28.90
N ILE A 113 -18.38 1.42 29.70
CA ILE A 113 -18.55 2.03 31.01
C ILE A 113 -18.08 3.48 31.06
N SER A 114 -16.81 3.73 30.74
CA SER A 114 -16.16 5.01 31.01
C SER A 114 -16.48 6.07 29.98
N THR A 115 -16.65 5.72 28.71
CA THR A 115 -16.80 6.69 27.63
C THR A 115 -18.27 6.93 27.24
N THR A 116 -18.57 8.13 26.77
CA THR A 116 -19.92 8.53 26.35
C THR A 116 -20.48 7.64 25.24
N ILE A 117 -19.69 7.45 24.18
CA ILE A 117 -20.13 6.61 23.06
C ILE A 117 -20.18 5.14 23.47
N GLY A 118 -19.20 4.69 24.23
CA GLY A 118 -19.19 3.32 24.73
C GLY A 118 -20.46 2.98 25.51
N ARG A 119 -20.92 3.89 26.37
CA ARG A 119 -22.20 3.70 27.07
C ARG A 119 -23.41 3.69 26.15
N GLN A 120 -23.43 4.55 25.12
CA GLN A 120 -24.53 4.61 24.14
C GLN A 120 -24.63 3.32 23.31
N GLU A 121 -23.49 2.74 22.95
CA GLU A 121 -23.39 1.53 22.12
C GLU A 121 -23.27 0.23 22.92
N PHE A 122 -23.26 0.35 24.26
CA PHE A 122 -22.97 -0.75 25.19
C PHE A 122 -21.63 -1.45 24.89
N GLY A 123 -20.62 -0.67 24.56
CA GLY A 123 -19.32 -1.13 24.09
C GLY A 123 -19.33 -1.60 22.62
N THR A 124 -18.22 -1.40 21.94
CA THR A 124 -18.02 -1.90 20.57
C THR A 124 -16.66 -2.55 20.44
N GLY A 125 -16.59 -3.60 19.63
CA GLY A 125 -15.34 -4.25 19.25
C GLY A 125 -15.24 -4.44 17.75
N TYR A 126 -14.04 -4.27 17.23
CA TYR A 126 -13.71 -4.49 15.82
C TYR A 126 -12.46 -5.34 15.71
N ASP A 127 -12.50 -6.36 14.87
CA ASP A 127 -11.33 -7.13 14.44
C ASP A 127 -11.32 -7.20 12.92
N GLY A 128 -10.25 -6.73 12.32
CA GLY A 128 -10.07 -6.72 10.88
C GLY A 128 -8.69 -7.22 10.49
N ARG A 129 -8.66 -7.96 9.39
CA ARG A 129 -7.43 -8.45 8.78
C ARG A 129 -7.43 -8.20 7.29
N ASN A 130 -6.32 -7.71 6.77
CA ASN A 130 -6.10 -7.56 5.34
C ASN A 130 -4.77 -8.19 4.94
N ILE A 131 -4.75 -8.80 3.76
CA ILE A 131 -3.56 -9.39 3.16
C ILE A 131 -3.47 -8.86 1.72
N SER A 132 -2.31 -8.36 1.36
CA SER A 132 -1.96 -8.00 -0.02
C SER A 132 -0.69 -8.73 -0.42
N SER A 133 -0.66 -9.31 -1.60
CA SER A 133 0.54 -9.93 -2.16
C SER A 133 0.69 -9.57 -3.63
N VAL A 134 1.92 -9.25 -4.02
CA VAL A 134 2.31 -8.99 -5.40
C VAL A 134 3.49 -9.89 -5.76
N ILE A 135 3.37 -10.58 -6.88
CA ILE A 135 4.45 -11.34 -7.49
C ILE A 135 4.79 -10.70 -8.83
N VAL A 136 6.07 -10.47 -9.07
CA VAL A 136 6.58 -10.01 -10.36
C VAL A 136 7.64 -10.99 -10.83
N TRP A 137 7.50 -11.44 -12.07
CA TRP A 137 8.43 -12.34 -12.72
C TRP A 137 8.83 -11.77 -14.08
N ASP A 138 10.11 -11.39 -14.21
CA ASP A 138 10.67 -10.80 -15.42
C ASP A 138 11.72 -11.73 -16.03
N ASN A 139 11.65 -11.85 -17.35
CA ASN A 139 12.61 -12.57 -18.18
C ASN A 139 13.10 -11.63 -19.28
N VAL A 140 14.40 -11.44 -19.39
CA VAL A 140 14.98 -10.53 -20.37
C VAL A 140 16.21 -11.17 -21.02
N VAL A 141 16.19 -11.25 -22.33
CA VAL A 141 17.34 -11.63 -23.16
C VAL A 141 17.93 -10.36 -23.77
N ASN A 142 19.23 -10.18 -23.67
CA ASN A 142 19.95 -9.08 -24.30
C ASN A 142 21.01 -9.66 -25.24
N TYR A 143 21.09 -9.08 -26.43
CA TYR A 143 22.13 -9.38 -27.42
C TYR A 143 22.81 -8.09 -27.87
N LYS A 144 24.13 -8.05 -27.74
CA LYS A 144 24.96 -6.89 -28.15
C LYS A 144 26.05 -7.34 -29.09
N LYS A 145 26.18 -6.65 -30.23
CA LYS A 145 27.20 -6.97 -31.22
C LYS A 145 27.79 -5.69 -31.82
N ALA A 146 29.11 -5.59 -31.77
CA ALA A 146 29.86 -4.56 -32.44
C ALA A 146 30.55 -5.14 -33.70
N LEU A 147 30.34 -4.53 -34.84
CA LEU A 147 30.94 -4.90 -36.14
C LEU A 147 31.58 -3.64 -36.75
N GLY A 148 32.81 -3.37 -36.39
CA GLY A 148 33.51 -2.15 -36.80
C GLY A 148 32.80 -0.89 -36.32
N LYS A 149 32.21 -0.12 -37.25
CA LYS A 149 31.44 1.10 -36.91
C LYS A 149 29.98 0.86 -36.58
N HIS A 150 29.52 -0.37 -36.67
CA HIS A 150 28.11 -0.74 -36.48
C HIS A 150 27.95 -1.40 -35.11
N ASN A 151 27.14 -0.80 -34.24
CA ASN A 151 26.81 -1.36 -32.94
C ASN A 151 25.30 -1.68 -32.89
N PHE A 152 25.01 -2.93 -32.58
CA PHE A 152 23.64 -3.44 -32.41
C PHE A 152 23.42 -3.79 -30.94
N ASP A 153 22.29 -3.37 -30.39
CA ASP A 153 21.79 -3.78 -29.08
C ASP A 153 20.33 -4.19 -29.25
N ALA A 154 20.05 -5.47 -29.04
CA ALA A 154 18.73 -6.02 -29.12
C ALA A 154 18.33 -6.59 -27.75
N MET A 155 17.10 -6.32 -27.34
CA MET A 155 16.52 -6.86 -26.11
C MET A 155 15.13 -7.38 -26.40
N ALA A 156 14.81 -8.55 -25.85
CA ALA A 156 13.45 -9.08 -25.83
C ALA A 156 13.15 -9.64 -24.44
N GLY A 157 11.90 -9.50 -24.00
CA GLY A 157 11.53 -10.00 -22.69
C GLY A 157 10.05 -10.18 -22.50
N SER A 158 9.74 -10.78 -21.36
CA SER A 158 8.38 -10.92 -20.85
C SER A 158 8.36 -10.59 -19.38
N SER A 159 7.26 -10.05 -18.92
CA SER A 159 6.99 -9.74 -17.51
C SER A 159 5.61 -10.26 -17.14
N TRP A 160 5.49 -10.87 -15.97
CA TRP A 160 4.21 -11.24 -15.39
C TRP A 160 4.10 -10.67 -14.00
N THR A 161 3.02 -9.93 -13.78
CA THR A 161 2.69 -9.34 -12.48
C THR A 161 1.33 -9.86 -12.05
N GLN A 162 1.24 -10.40 -10.85
CA GLN A 162 -0.01 -10.78 -10.21
C GLN A 162 -0.13 -10.09 -8.86
N SER A 163 -1.28 -9.49 -8.61
CA SER A 163 -1.66 -8.92 -7.32
C SER A 163 -2.89 -9.63 -6.80
N LYS A 164 -2.85 -10.00 -5.52
CA LYS A 164 -3.98 -10.55 -4.77
C LYS A 164 -4.17 -9.74 -3.51
N TRP A 165 -5.41 -9.38 -3.23
CA TRP A 165 -5.78 -8.67 -2.02
C TRP A 165 -7.04 -9.30 -1.44
N SER A 166 -7.07 -9.43 -0.12
CA SER A 166 -8.25 -9.87 0.62
C SER A 166 -8.33 -9.17 1.95
N GLN A 167 -9.55 -8.95 2.41
CA GLN A 167 -9.82 -8.48 3.76
C GLN A 167 -11.03 -9.21 4.34
N ASN A 168 -11.03 -9.32 5.66
CA ASN A 168 -12.19 -9.69 6.46
C ASN A 168 -12.22 -8.85 7.73
N TYR A 169 -13.43 -8.55 8.20
CA TYR A 169 -13.63 -7.77 9.41
C TYR A 169 -14.93 -8.17 10.08
N ILE A 170 -14.93 -8.05 11.42
CA ILE A 170 -16.06 -8.36 12.27
C ILE A 170 -16.26 -7.20 13.25
N ASN A 171 -17.51 -6.79 13.42
CA ASN A 171 -17.91 -5.82 14.43
C ASN A 171 -18.83 -6.50 15.45
N GLY A 172 -18.53 -6.29 16.72
CA GLY A 172 -19.33 -6.72 17.85
C GLY A 172 -19.76 -5.54 18.70
N SER A 173 -20.84 -5.69 19.44
CA SER A 173 -21.34 -4.72 20.41
C SER A 173 -22.05 -5.39 21.57
N ASN A 174 -22.49 -4.58 22.56
CA ASN A 174 -23.18 -5.04 23.73
C ASN A 174 -22.31 -5.96 24.62
N TYR A 175 -21.21 -5.38 25.14
CA TYR A 175 -20.30 -6.00 26.08
C TYR A 175 -20.84 -5.85 27.51
N ALA A 176 -20.75 -6.89 28.29
CA ALA A 176 -21.20 -6.87 29.70
C ALA A 176 -20.29 -6.01 30.59
N ASN A 177 -19.01 -5.89 30.26
CA ASN A 177 -17.99 -5.12 30.97
C ASN A 177 -16.76 -4.86 30.07
N ASP A 178 -15.76 -4.17 30.61
CA ASP A 178 -14.51 -3.80 29.95
C ASP A 178 -13.35 -4.78 30.15
N ASN A 179 -13.53 -5.84 30.94
CA ASN A 179 -12.45 -6.75 31.30
C ASN A 179 -11.99 -7.64 30.13
N PHE A 180 -12.88 -7.88 29.17
CA PHE A 180 -12.62 -8.76 28.04
C PHE A 180 -12.82 -8.03 26.71
N PRO A 181 -11.82 -7.27 26.23
CA PRO A 181 -11.91 -6.49 25.00
C PRO A 181 -11.76 -7.34 23.73
N THR A 182 -12.41 -8.50 23.70
CA THR A 182 -12.37 -9.45 22.59
C THR A 182 -13.76 -9.73 22.05
N LEU A 183 -13.87 -10.03 20.76
CA LEU A 183 -15.16 -10.21 20.08
C LEU A 183 -16.01 -11.34 20.65
N ASN A 184 -15.42 -12.35 21.28
CA ASN A 184 -16.16 -13.43 21.93
C ASN A 184 -16.92 -12.97 23.18
N ALA A 185 -16.60 -11.80 23.73
CA ALA A 185 -17.34 -11.20 24.86
C ALA A 185 -18.50 -10.29 24.37
N ALA A 186 -18.62 -10.05 23.08
CA ALA A 186 -19.75 -9.30 22.50
C ALA A 186 -21.01 -10.16 22.48
N ASN A 187 -22.11 -9.65 23.03
CA ASN A 187 -23.40 -10.33 22.97
C ASN A 187 -24.09 -10.18 21.60
N LYS A 188 -23.63 -9.27 20.75
CA LYS A 188 -24.22 -8.96 19.45
C LYS A 188 -23.14 -8.78 18.39
N ILE A 189 -23.26 -9.49 17.28
CA ILE A 189 -22.44 -9.28 16.09
C ILE A 189 -23.25 -8.44 15.09
N SER A 190 -22.63 -7.38 14.57
CA SER A 190 -23.24 -6.52 13.56
C SER A 190 -23.09 -7.14 12.18
N TRP A 191 -24.15 -7.63 11.60
CA TRP A 191 -24.14 -8.19 10.25
C TRP A 191 -23.82 -7.15 9.19
N THR A 192 -24.25 -5.92 9.36
CA THR A 192 -23.97 -4.80 8.42
C THR A 192 -22.53 -4.28 8.53
N GLY A 193 -21.90 -4.50 9.68
CA GLY A 193 -20.50 -4.10 9.95
C GLY A 193 -19.52 -5.27 9.88
N THR A 194 -19.95 -6.44 9.39
CA THR A 194 -19.11 -7.63 9.25
C THR A 194 -19.08 -8.05 7.79
N GLY A 195 -17.90 -8.39 7.29
CA GLY A 195 -17.80 -8.77 5.90
C GLY A 195 -16.42 -9.25 5.48
N SER A 196 -16.38 -9.68 4.23
CA SER A 196 -15.14 -10.02 3.54
C SER A 196 -15.16 -9.53 2.12
N SER A 197 -14.01 -9.21 1.59
CA SER A 197 -13.84 -8.88 0.17
C SER A 197 -12.47 -9.35 -0.31
N ALA A 198 -12.40 -9.65 -1.60
CA ALA A 198 -11.16 -10.03 -2.25
C ALA A 198 -11.14 -9.46 -3.67
N ALA A 199 -9.94 -9.16 -4.15
CA ALA A 199 -9.70 -8.75 -5.51
C ALA A 199 -8.37 -9.32 -5.98
N ASP A 200 -8.31 -9.75 -7.23
CA ASP A 200 -7.08 -10.15 -7.87
C ASP A 200 -7.02 -9.59 -9.30
N TRP A 201 -5.81 -9.41 -9.77
CA TRP A 201 -5.54 -9.03 -11.14
C TRP A 201 -4.15 -9.50 -11.56
N ALA A 202 -3.99 -9.67 -12.85
CA ALA A 202 -2.71 -10.00 -13.44
C ALA A 202 -2.48 -9.19 -14.73
N ILE A 203 -1.22 -8.88 -14.98
CA ILE A 203 -0.74 -8.30 -16.24
C ILE A 203 0.35 -9.21 -16.79
N PHE A 204 0.22 -9.58 -18.04
CA PHE A 204 1.29 -10.21 -18.81
C PHE A 204 1.76 -9.25 -19.88
N SER A 205 3.06 -9.05 -19.96
CA SER A 205 3.68 -8.13 -20.89
C SER A 205 4.76 -8.83 -21.71
N THR A 206 4.83 -8.51 -22.98
CA THR A 206 5.98 -8.83 -23.83
C THR A 206 6.55 -7.54 -24.41
N PHE A 207 7.86 -7.46 -24.52
CA PHE A 207 8.53 -6.28 -25.02
C PHE A 207 9.80 -6.61 -25.78
N ALA A 208 10.11 -5.77 -26.75
CA ALA A 208 11.34 -5.83 -27.51
C ALA A 208 11.88 -4.44 -27.77
N ARG A 209 13.18 -4.32 -27.84
CA ARG A 209 13.91 -3.11 -28.21
C ARG A 209 15.02 -3.46 -29.18
N LEU A 210 15.18 -2.66 -30.21
CA LEU A 210 16.30 -2.71 -31.12
C LEU A 210 16.96 -1.32 -31.19
N GLN A 211 18.23 -1.27 -30.87
CA GLN A 211 19.06 -0.07 -30.99
C GLN A 211 20.15 -0.31 -32.00
N TYR A 212 20.33 0.64 -32.89
CA TYR A 212 21.41 0.68 -33.85
C TYR A 212 22.18 1.96 -33.73
N ASN A 213 23.49 1.87 -33.66
CA ASN A 213 24.40 3.00 -33.57
C ASN A 213 25.47 2.85 -34.65
N TRP A 214 25.55 3.82 -35.54
CA TRP A 214 26.58 3.88 -36.56
C TRP A 214 27.63 4.94 -36.22
N ASN A 215 28.87 4.48 -36.10
CA ASN A 215 30.07 5.28 -35.87
C ASN A 215 29.95 6.29 -34.71
N ASP A 216 29.17 5.95 -33.69
CA ASP A 216 28.80 6.80 -32.55
C ASP A 216 28.25 8.19 -32.96
N THR A 217 27.78 8.32 -34.19
CA THR A 217 27.27 9.55 -34.77
C THR A 217 25.75 9.50 -34.98
N TYR A 218 25.24 8.40 -35.52
CA TYR A 218 23.80 8.22 -35.79
C TYR A 218 23.26 7.07 -34.99
N MET A 219 22.19 7.32 -34.22
CA MET A 219 21.55 6.35 -33.35
C MET A 219 20.07 6.27 -33.68
N VAL A 220 19.54 5.05 -33.78
CA VAL A 220 18.12 4.78 -33.97
C VAL A 220 17.69 3.74 -32.95
N THR A 221 16.54 3.94 -32.34
CA THR A 221 15.93 2.98 -31.41
C THR A 221 14.48 2.72 -31.81
N ALA A 222 14.10 1.45 -31.86
CA ALA A 222 12.73 1.01 -32.00
C ALA A 222 12.34 0.17 -30.79
N ASN A 223 11.18 0.44 -30.20
CA ASN A 223 10.64 -0.36 -29.10
C ASN A 223 9.22 -0.79 -29.45
N MET A 224 8.87 -1.97 -28.97
CA MET A 224 7.52 -2.51 -29.01
C MET A 224 7.19 -3.14 -27.66
N ARG A 225 6.01 -2.82 -27.11
CA ARG A 225 5.48 -3.45 -25.92
C ARG A 225 4.02 -3.83 -26.15
N ALA A 226 3.66 -5.01 -25.68
CA ALA A 226 2.29 -5.49 -25.65
C ALA A 226 1.95 -5.89 -24.21
N ASP A 227 0.89 -5.32 -23.65
CA ASP A 227 0.42 -5.56 -22.28
C ASP A 227 -0.99 -6.16 -22.32
N GLY A 228 -1.16 -7.30 -21.69
CA GLY A 228 -2.44 -7.97 -21.49
C GLY A 228 -2.88 -7.89 -20.03
N SER A 229 -4.02 -7.24 -19.75
CA SER A 229 -4.54 -7.05 -18.39
C SER A 229 -5.81 -7.86 -18.13
N SER A 230 -5.84 -8.59 -17.00
CA SER A 230 -7.04 -9.31 -16.55
C SER A 230 -8.19 -8.40 -16.12
N LYS A 231 -7.92 -7.12 -15.86
CA LYS A 231 -8.94 -6.13 -15.49
C LYS A 231 -9.82 -5.69 -16.66
N LEU A 232 -9.37 -5.94 -17.88
CA LEU A 232 -10.08 -5.53 -19.09
C LEU A 232 -10.94 -6.68 -19.62
N ALA A 233 -12.00 -6.34 -20.35
CA ALA A 233 -12.87 -7.31 -20.99
C ALA A 233 -12.09 -8.23 -21.94
N PRO A 234 -12.47 -9.51 -22.12
CA PRO A 234 -11.68 -10.50 -22.87
C PRO A 234 -11.23 -10.06 -24.26
N HIS A 235 -12.05 -9.31 -24.99
CA HIS A 235 -11.75 -8.81 -26.32
C HIS A 235 -10.90 -7.53 -26.37
N HIS A 236 -10.64 -6.89 -25.21
CA HIS A 236 -9.89 -5.63 -25.09
C HIS A 236 -8.72 -5.74 -24.12
N ARG A 237 -8.25 -6.96 -23.82
CA ARG A 237 -7.20 -7.18 -22.80
C ARG A 237 -5.84 -6.67 -23.23
N TRP A 238 -5.58 -6.57 -24.53
CA TRP A 238 -4.25 -6.26 -25.07
C TRP A 238 -4.13 -4.82 -25.55
N GLY A 239 -3.10 -4.14 -25.08
CA GLY A 239 -2.64 -2.86 -25.57
C GLY A 239 -1.27 -3.00 -26.23
N TYR A 240 -1.02 -2.23 -27.31
CA TYR A 240 0.22 -2.25 -28.08
C TYR A 240 0.83 -0.86 -28.08
N PHE A 241 2.10 -0.77 -27.75
CA PHE A 241 2.80 0.49 -27.50
C PHE A 241 4.11 0.54 -28.30
N PRO A 242 4.09 0.85 -29.60
CA PRO A 242 5.29 1.07 -30.39
C PRO A 242 5.89 2.45 -30.07
N SER A 243 7.22 2.55 -30.08
CA SER A 243 7.92 3.82 -30.02
C SER A 243 9.21 3.79 -30.85
N PHE A 244 9.57 4.95 -31.42
CA PHE A 244 10.75 5.14 -32.24
C PHE A 244 11.47 6.40 -31.81
N SER A 245 12.79 6.37 -31.83
CA SER A 245 13.62 7.56 -31.58
C SER A 245 14.87 7.54 -32.46
N GLY A 246 15.38 8.72 -32.76
CA GLY A 246 16.62 8.89 -33.47
C GLY A 246 17.47 9.99 -32.80
N ALA A 247 18.78 9.85 -32.83
CA ALA A 247 19.72 10.84 -32.35
C ALA A 247 20.89 11.01 -33.31
N TRP A 248 21.36 12.24 -33.45
CA TRP A 248 22.53 12.60 -34.23
C TRP A 248 23.53 13.33 -33.33
N ARG A 249 24.71 12.76 -33.20
CA ARG A 249 25.82 13.40 -32.49
C ARG A 249 26.61 14.27 -33.45
N VAL A 250 26.22 15.52 -33.60
CA VAL A 250 26.81 16.47 -34.52
C VAL A 250 28.30 16.71 -34.27
N SER A 251 28.74 16.64 -32.98
CA SER A 251 30.14 16.81 -32.60
C SER A 251 31.12 15.78 -33.19
N ASN A 252 30.59 14.63 -33.67
CA ASN A 252 31.42 13.61 -34.31
C ASN A 252 31.57 13.80 -35.82
N GLU A 253 30.87 14.80 -36.39
CA GLU A 253 30.97 15.11 -37.81
C GLU A 253 32.27 15.81 -38.16
N LYS A 254 32.74 15.56 -39.40
CA LYS A 254 34.01 16.14 -39.88
C LYS A 254 34.01 17.65 -39.81
N PHE A 255 32.90 18.30 -40.15
CA PHE A 255 32.77 19.76 -40.18
C PHE A 255 32.78 20.40 -38.77
N MET A 256 32.57 19.60 -37.70
CA MET A 256 32.60 20.10 -36.33
C MET A 256 33.99 19.98 -35.69
N LYS A 257 34.93 19.23 -36.30
CA LYS A 257 36.25 19.00 -35.70
C LYS A 257 37.13 20.26 -35.62
N ASP A 258 36.88 21.21 -36.48
CA ASP A 258 37.62 22.47 -36.58
C ASP A 258 36.94 23.63 -35.84
N ILE A 259 35.80 23.38 -35.22
CA ILE A 259 35.08 24.38 -34.41
C ILE A 259 35.53 24.17 -32.95
N LYS A 260 36.34 25.08 -32.44
CA LYS A 260 36.77 25.17 -31.05
C LYS A 260 35.76 25.93 -30.19
#